data_292063db04f9894ca2004c53291f6304
#
_entry.id   292063db04f9894ca2004c53291f6304
#
_cell.length_a   1.000
_cell.length_b   1.000
_cell.length_c   1.000
_cell.angle_alpha   90.00
_cell.angle_beta   90.00
_cell.angle_gamma   90.00
#
_symmetry.space_group_name_H-M   'P 1'
#
loop_
_entity.id
_entity.type
_entity.pdbx_description
1 polymer ?
#
loop_
_entity_poly.entity_id
_entity_poly.type
_entity_poly.pdbx_seq_one_letter_code
_entity_poly.pdbx_strand_id
1 'polypeptide(L)'
;MKLVCDKAYLKPFGNVVRWFNTCVNQPEFKKVVGAVTLCKKEVMAAGQEAPKAEKKSGGGKKKEKKAAAAAPAPAPKKKEHPYKTMDKKSPSKFSMDSWKKSYSNSATYDSAMETFWSTYDNEGWSLWYQNYNYNEENKRTFMTSNAVGGFQQRSDEIRKWGFGVMDVLGTEETVLEIKGIWLLRGDTVQHLKDANDDANWYTWTKLAGPGLAPTDEVKQQVKDFWCSEETLEGKPIQDSKVFK
;
A
#
# COMPACT_ATOMS: atom_id res chain seq x y z
N MET A 1 18.11 -16.98 13.02
CA MET A 1 19.00 -17.85 12.21
C MET A 1 19.92 -18.74 13.04
N LYS A 2 20.53 -18.28 14.14
CA LYS A 2 21.42 -19.12 14.96
C LYS A 2 20.73 -20.34 15.62
N LEU A 3 19.45 -20.24 15.97
CA LEU A 3 18.76 -21.22 16.79
C LEU A 3 17.63 -21.97 16.05
N VAL A 4 16.96 -21.31 15.13
CA VAL A 4 15.68 -21.80 14.55
C VAL A 4 15.68 -21.93 13.02
N CYS A 5 16.71 -21.43 12.32
CA CYS A 5 16.75 -21.49 10.86
C CYS A 5 17.85 -22.46 10.41
N ASP A 6 17.52 -23.70 10.20
CA ASP A 6 18.41 -24.70 9.63
C ASP A 6 18.57 -24.55 8.11
N LYS A 7 19.44 -25.36 7.49
CA LYS A 7 19.70 -25.32 6.04
C LYS A 7 18.46 -25.64 5.20
N ALA A 8 17.58 -26.50 5.70
CA ALA A 8 16.38 -26.91 4.97
C ALA A 8 15.37 -25.77 4.93
N TYR A 9 15.16 -25.12 6.08
CA TYR A 9 14.30 -23.94 6.19
C TYR A 9 14.81 -22.76 5.34
N LEU A 10 16.12 -22.53 5.31
CA LEU A 10 16.71 -21.40 4.59
C LEU A 10 16.80 -21.59 3.07
N LYS A 11 16.61 -22.80 2.56
CA LYS A 11 16.73 -23.13 1.13
C LYS A 11 15.90 -22.23 0.20
N PRO A 12 14.60 -21.92 0.48
CA PRO A 12 13.80 -21.05 -0.38
C PRO A 12 14.16 -19.56 -0.27
N PHE A 13 14.94 -19.15 0.73
CA PHE A 13 15.24 -17.75 1.05
C PHE A 13 16.65 -17.32 0.66
N GLY A 14 17.10 -17.64 -0.56
CA GLY A 14 18.45 -17.37 -1.02
C GLY A 14 18.93 -15.92 -0.87
N ASN A 15 18.06 -14.95 -1.13
CA ASN A 15 18.38 -13.52 -0.96
C ASN A 15 18.59 -13.13 0.51
N VAL A 16 17.80 -13.69 1.42
CA VAL A 16 17.94 -13.47 2.88
C VAL A 16 19.26 -14.07 3.37
N VAL A 17 19.59 -15.27 2.93
CA VAL A 17 20.86 -15.93 3.27
C VAL A 17 22.06 -15.12 2.77
N ARG A 18 21.99 -14.62 1.53
CA ARG A 18 23.05 -13.77 0.96
C ARG A 18 23.22 -12.49 1.76
N TRP A 19 22.14 -11.77 2.02
CA TRP A 19 22.15 -10.56 2.82
C TRP A 19 22.72 -10.80 4.22
N PHE A 20 22.24 -11.83 4.91
CA PHE A 20 22.74 -12.19 6.24
C PHE A 20 24.24 -12.48 6.24
N ASN A 21 24.72 -13.28 5.27
CA ASN A 21 26.13 -13.58 5.15
C ASN A 21 26.97 -12.32 4.83
N THR A 22 26.46 -11.40 4.03
CA THR A 22 27.11 -10.12 3.77
C THR A 22 27.27 -9.32 5.06
N CYS A 23 26.21 -9.19 5.86
CA CYS A 23 26.24 -8.45 7.12
C CYS A 23 27.23 -9.07 8.13
N VAL A 24 27.10 -10.38 8.41
CA VAL A 24 27.92 -11.04 9.46
C VAL A 24 29.39 -11.17 9.10
N ASN A 25 29.74 -11.00 7.83
CA ASN A 25 31.14 -11.07 7.38
C ASN A 25 31.83 -9.69 7.34
N GLN A 26 31.12 -8.60 7.58
CA GLN A 26 31.75 -7.28 7.70
C GLN A 26 32.65 -7.20 8.94
N PRO A 27 33.83 -6.54 8.85
CA PRO A 27 34.79 -6.46 9.95
C PRO A 27 34.19 -5.85 11.22
N GLU A 28 33.36 -4.80 11.08
CA GLU A 28 32.71 -4.09 12.17
C GLU A 28 31.70 -5.01 12.88
N PHE A 29 30.95 -5.78 12.11
CA PHE A 29 29.98 -6.72 12.66
C PHE A 29 30.67 -7.87 13.41
N LYS A 30 31.78 -8.39 12.86
CA LYS A 30 32.57 -9.42 13.51
C LYS A 30 33.19 -8.99 14.84
N LYS A 31 33.54 -7.71 14.96
CA LYS A 31 34.10 -7.17 16.25
C LYS A 31 33.06 -7.21 17.36
N VAL A 32 31.77 -7.00 17.04
CA VAL A 32 30.69 -6.92 18.03
C VAL A 32 30.07 -8.31 18.28
N VAL A 33 29.74 -9.05 17.25
CA VAL A 33 28.96 -10.30 17.35
C VAL A 33 29.82 -11.55 17.36
N GLY A 34 31.09 -11.43 16.98
CA GLY A 34 32.00 -12.56 16.84
C GLY A 34 31.70 -13.43 15.60
N ALA A 35 32.26 -14.62 15.54
CA ALA A 35 31.98 -15.58 14.47
C ALA A 35 30.56 -16.14 14.61
N VAL A 36 29.73 -15.98 13.56
CA VAL A 36 28.36 -16.47 13.53
C VAL A 36 28.30 -17.80 12.78
N THR A 37 27.89 -18.85 13.46
CA THR A 37 27.55 -20.15 12.86
C THR A 37 26.06 -20.36 12.82
N LEU A 38 25.52 -20.81 11.68
CA LEU A 38 24.13 -21.19 11.55
C LEU A 38 23.87 -22.53 12.24
N CYS A 39 22.66 -22.73 12.77
CA CYS A 39 22.30 -23.99 13.38
C CYS A 39 22.28 -25.13 12.34
N LYS A 40 22.69 -26.32 12.76
CA LYS A 40 22.62 -27.55 11.94
C LYS A 40 21.22 -28.16 12.01
N LYS A 41 20.50 -27.95 13.12
CA LYS A 41 19.15 -28.40 13.39
C LYS A 41 18.47 -27.33 14.25
N GLU A 42 17.19 -27.04 13.97
CA GLU A 42 16.42 -26.09 14.76
C GLU A 42 16.33 -26.51 16.23
N VAL A 43 16.32 -25.52 17.11
CA VAL A 43 16.06 -25.73 18.54
C VAL A 43 14.55 -25.63 18.75
N MET A 44 13.92 -26.74 19.09
CA MET A 44 12.49 -26.82 19.41
C MET A 44 12.21 -26.26 20.80
N ALA A 45 11.03 -25.65 20.96
CA ALA A 45 10.57 -25.25 22.28
C ALA A 45 10.30 -26.49 23.15
N ALA A 46 10.58 -26.38 24.45
CA ALA A 46 10.34 -27.48 25.38
C ALA A 46 8.87 -27.94 25.33
N GLY A 47 8.63 -29.20 24.97
CA GLY A 47 7.30 -29.81 24.88
C GLY A 47 6.77 -30.06 23.47
N GLN A 48 7.52 -29.75 22.41
CA GLN A 48 7.16 -30.13 21.02
C GLN A 48 8.01 -31.30 20.54
N GLU A 49 7.39 -32.46 20.25
CA GLU A 49 8.06 -33.57 19.59
C GLU A 49 8.17 -33.32 18.08
N ALA A 50 9.36 -33.61 17.51
CA ALA A 50 9.57 -33.51 16.06
C ALA A 50 8.72 -34.58 15.33
N PRO A 51 8.10 -34.28 14.18
CA PRO A 51 7.43 -35.27 13.37
C PRO A 51 8.41 -36.36 12.95
N LYS A 52 8.09 -37.63 13.26
CA LYS A 52 8.90 -38.79 12.90
C LYS A 52 8.96 -38.92 11.37
N ALA A 53 10.13 -38.77 10.81
CA ALA A 53 10.39 -39.12 9.42
C ALA A 53 10.34 -40.65 9.23
N GLU A 54 9.41 -41.15 8.45
CA GLU A 54 9.38 -42.54 8.01
C GLU A 54 10.61 -42.83 7.12
N LYS A 55 11.43 -43.76 7.58
CA LYS A 55 12.49 -44.39 6.80
C LYS A 55 11.88 -45.33 5.78
N LYS A 56 12.00 -45.04 4.49
CA LYS A 56 11.96 -46.05 3.44
C LYS A 56 13.37 -46.36 2.98
N SER A 57 13.79 -47.58 3.28
CA SER A 57 15.01 -48.23 2.78
C SER A 57 14.74 -48.80 1.38
N GLY A 58 15.76 -48.88 0.58
CA GLY A 58 15.79 -49.80 -0.56
C GLY A 58 16.34 -49.25 -1.84
N GLY A 59 17.54 -49.69 -2.17
CA GLY A 59 18.43 -49.34 -3.25
C GLY A 59 17.96 -49.78 -4.64
N GLY A 60 18.74 -49.37 -5.63
CA GLY A 60 18.66 -49.94 -6.99
C GLY A 60 18.99 -48.98 -8.11
N LYS A 61 20.02 -49.30 -8.79
CA LYS A 61 20.70 -48.65 -9.90
C LYS A 61 19.85 -48.29 -11.14
N LYS A 62 20.26 -47.18 -11.78
CA LYS A 62 20.45 -46.99 -13.25
C LYS A 62 19.26 -47.04 -14.19
N LYS A 63 18.89 -45.94 -14.84
CA LYS A 63 19.04 -45.70 -16.29
C LYS A 63 18.35 -44.41 -16.69
N GLU A 64 19.07 -43.62 -17.47
CA GLU A 64 18.50 -42.49 -18.23
C GLU A 64 17.33 -42.92 -19.11
N LYS A 65 16.25 -42.14 -19.07
CA LYS A 65 15.37 -41.97 -20.23
C LYS A 65 14.70 -40.60 -20.13
N LYS A 66 15.01 -39.79 -21.13
CA LYS A 66 14.25 -38.58 -21.47
C LYS A 66 12.77 -38.91 -21.56
N ALA A 67 11.94 -38.24 -20.79
CA ALA A 67 10.51 -38.21 -21.03
C ALA A 67 9.97 -36.81 -20.61
N ALA A 68 9.39 -36.20 -21.59
CA ALA A 68 8.45 -35.08 -21.62
C ALA A 68 8.10 -34.37 -20.30
N ALA A 69 8.31 -33.07 -20.33
CA ALA A 69 7.82 -32.13 -19.33
C ALA A 69 6.30 -32.27 -19.16
N ALA A 70 5.87 -32.76 -18.01
CA ALA A 70 4.50 -32.58 -17.56
C ALA A 70 4.34 -31.08 -17.20
N ALA A 71 3.37 -30.44 -17.81
CA ALA A 71 3.00 -29.07 -17.50
C ALA A 71 2.74 -28.91 -16.00
N PRO A 72 3.22 -27.81 -15.37
CA PRO A 72 2.92 -27.55 -13.98
C PRO A 72 1.41 -27.37 -13.82
N ALA A 73 0.84 -28.01 -12.77
CA ALA A 73 -0.55 -27.82 -12.40
C ALA A 73 -0.88 -26.34 -12.31
N PRO A 74 -2.06 -25.90 -12.78
CA PRO A 74 -2.41 -24.48 -12.76
C PRO A 74 -2.38 -23.97 -11.31
N ALA A 75 -1.54 -22.96 -11.06
CA ALA A 75 -1.53 -22.22 -9.81
C ALA A 75 -2.97 -21.76 -9.49
N PRO A 76 -3.41 -21.78 -8.22
CA PRO A 76 -4.75 -21.30 -7.87
C PRO A 76 -4.94 -19.91 -8.44
N LYS A 77 -5.98 -19.73 -9.25
CA LYS A 77 -6.32 -18.43 -9.87
C LYS A 77 -6.47 -17.42 -8.74
N LYS A 78 -5.54 -16.46 -8.64
CA LYS A 78 -5.67 -15.31 -7.74
C LYS A 78 -7.03 -14.70 -8.00
N LYS A 79 -7.86 -14.54 -6.98
CA LYS A 79 -9.14 -13.83 -7.09
C LYS A 79 -8.85 -12.48 -7.73
N GLU A 80 -9.54 -12.15 -8.82
CA GLU A 80 -9.36 -10.83 -9.47
C GLU A 80 -9.77 -9.74 -8.47
N HIS A 81 -9.00 -8.65 -8.45
CA HIS A 81 -9.29 -7.50 -7.59
C HIS A 81 -10.70 -6.96 -7.89
N PRO A 82 -11.53 -6.60 -6.87
CA PRO A 82 -12.90 -6.14 -7.05
C PRO A 82 -13.05 -5.02 -8.07
N TYR A 83 -12.15 -4.04 -8.06
CA TYR A 83 -12.13 -2.94 -9.02
C TYR A 83 -11.92 -3.40 -10.47
N LYS A 84 -11.10 -4.42 -10.72
CA LYS A 84 -10.91 -4.98 -12.05
C LYS A 84 -12.18 -5.65 -12.58
N THR A 85 -12.92 -6.29 -11.69
CA THR A 85 -14.22 -6.86 -12.03
C THR A 85 -15.24 -5.76 -12.32
N MET A 86 -15.18 -4.65 -11.56
CA MET A 86 -16.03 -3.48 -11.76
C MET A 86 -15.75 -2.80 -13.10
N ASP A 87 -14.48 -2.62 -13.49
CA ASP A 87 -14.11 -2.06 -14.80
C ASP A 87 -14.62 -2.89 -15.97
N LYS A 88 -14.65 -4.23 -15.81
CA LYS A 88 -15.22 -5.13 -16.85
C LYS A 88 -16.74 -5.02 -16.94
N LYS A 89 -17.44 -4.84 -15.82
CA LYS A 89 -18.91 -4.78 -15.74
C LYS A 89 -19.47 -3.40 -16.09
N SER A 90 -18.80 -2.36 -15.67
CA SER A 90 -19.20 -0.96 -15.82
C SER A 90 -17.99 -0.13 -16.24
N PRO A 91 -17.62 -0.15 -17.54
CA PRO A 91 -16.50 0.65 -18.02
C PRO A 91 -16.81 2.14 -17.84
N SER A 92 -15.88 2.89 -17.30
CA SER A 92 -15.96 4.35 -17.12
C SER A 92 -15.28 5.07 -18.27
N LYS A 93 -15.80 6.23 -18.65
CA LYS A 93 -15.16 7.14 -19.61
C LYS A 93 -13.97 7.88 -19.01
N PHE A 94 -13.94 8.03 -17.68
CA PHE A 94 -12.85 8.69 -16.98
C PHE A 94 -11.63 7.77 -16.88
N SER A 95 -10.47 8.30 -17.25
CA SER A 95 -9.19 7.59 -17.19
C SER A 95 -8.35 8.11 -16.04
N MET A 96 -8.14 7.30 -15.01
CA MET A 96 -7.29 7.63 -13.87
C MET A 96 -5.85 7.95 -14.28
N ASP A 97 -5.28 7.21 -15.22
CA ASP A 97 -3.92 7.45 -15.70
C ASP A 97 -3.80 8.79 -16.45
N SER A 98 -4.82 9.16 -17.22
CA SER A 98 -4.87 10.46 -17.90
C SER A 98 -4.99 11.60 -16.91
N TRP A 99 -5.83 11.44 -15.88
CA TRP A 99 -5.95 12.40 -14.79
C TRP A 99 -4.63 12.61 -14.05
N LYS A 100 -3.97 11.55 -13.60
CA LYS A 100 -2.68 11.63 -12.89
C LYS A 100 -1.60 12.33 -13.71
N LYS A 101 -1.57 12.08 -15.02
CA LYS A 101 -0.66 12.79 -15.95
C LYS A 101 -1.01 14.27 -16.06
N SER A 102 -2.30 14.60 -16.21
CA SER A 102 -2.78 15.98 -16.27
C SER A 102 -2.42 16.73 -14.99
N TYR A 103 -2.74 16.17 -13.82
CA TYR A 103 -2.42 16.76 -12.53
C TYR A 103 -0.91 17.04 -12.35
N SER A 104 -0.03 16.15 -12.85
CA SER A 104 1.42 16.28 -12.69
C SER A 104 2.08 17.21 -13.72
N ASN A 105 1.47 17.38 -14.90
CA ASN A 105 2.10 18.03 -16.05
C ASN A 105 1.40 19.33 -16.48
N SER A 106 0.26 19.68 -15.89
CA SER A 106 -0.42 20.94 -16.20
C SER A 106 0.42 22.13 -15.73
N ALA A 107 0.39 23.21 -16.51
CA ALA A 107 1.13 24.44 -16.18
C ALA A 107 0.60 25.12 -14.92
N THR A 108 -0.69 24.96 -14.64
CA THR A 108 -1.36 25.49 -13.44
C THR A 108 -2.35 24.47 -12.89
N TYR A 109 -2.61 24.51 -11.60
CA TYR A 109 -3.63 23.69 -10.97
C TYR A 109 -5.04 23.98 -11.46
N ASP A 110 -5.32 25.25 -11.85
CA ASP A 110 -6.61 25.65 -12.42
C ASP A 110 -6.90 24.87 -13.70
N SER A 111 -5.94 24.82 -14.62
CA SER A 111 -6.04 24.07 -15.88
C SER A 111 -6.20 22.56 -15.63
N ALA A 112 -5.52 22.01 -14.61
CA ALA A 112 -5.68 20.62 -14.22
C ALA A 112 -7.11 20.34 -13.73
N MET A 113 -7.66 21.23 -12.87
CA MET A 113 -9.01 21.08 -12.32
C MET A 113 -10.11 21.25 -13.38
N GLU A 114 -9.95 22.17 -14.35
CA GLU A 114 -10.86 22.28 -15.50
C GLU A 114 -10.88 20.98 -16.31
N THR A 115 -9.70 20.42 -16.58
CA THR A 115 -9.56 19.14 -17.26
C THR A 115 -10.21 18.00 -16.46
N PHE A 116 -10.03 17.99 -15.13
CA PHE A 116 -10.67 17.01 -14.26
C PHE A 116 -12.18 17.06 -14.38
N TRP A 117 -12.80 18.22 -14.14
CA TRP A 117 -14.25 18.34 -14.14
C TRP A 117 -14.88 18.12 -15.52
N SER A 118 -14.16 18.41 -16.62
CA SER A 118 -14.63 18.13 -17.98
C SER A 118 -14.69 16.63 -18.30
N THR A 119 -13.87 15.82 -17.62
CA THR A 119 -13.75 14.38 -17.87
C THR A 119 -14.33 13.52 -16.75
N TYR A 120 -14.63 14.11 -15.60
CA TYR A 120 -15.12 13.39 -14.41
C TYR A 120 -16.42 12.62 -14.70
N ASP A 121 -16.43 11.36 -14.33
CA ASP A 121 -17.55 10.45 -14.47
C ASP A 121 -18.17 10.16 -13.11
N ASN A 122 -19.23 10.89 -12.78
CA ASN A 122 -19.93 10.81 -11.50
C ASN A 122 -20.58 9.44 -11.24
N GLU A 123 -20.89 8.66 -12.28
CA GLU A 123 -21.51 7.33 -12.12
C GLU A 123 -20.45 6.23 -11.88
N GLY A 124 -19.25 6.45 -12.38
CA GLY A 124 -18.15 5.49 -12.28
C GLY A 124 -17.22 5.73 -11.10
N TRP A 125 -17.19 6.93 -10.55
CA TRP A 125 -16.22 7.37 -9.55
C TRP A 125 -16.88 8.18 -8.46
N SER A 126 -16.29 8.15 -7.26
CA SER A 126 -16.77 8.90 -6.10
C SER A 126 -15.65 9.67 -5.42
N LEU A 127 -16.00 10.86 -4.93
CA LEU A 127 -15.12 11.74 -4.17
C LEU A 127 -15.45 11.61 -2.68
N TRP A 128 -14.40 11.46 -1.88
CA TRP A 128 -14.51 11.24 -0.45
C TRP A 128 -13.60 12.18 0.32
N TYR A 129 -14.17 12.91 1.25
CA TYR A 129 -13.41 13.65 2.25
C TYR A 129 -13.00 12.70 3.37
N GLN A 130 -11.73 12.80 3.77
CA GLN A 130 -11.09 11.99 4.80
C GLN A 130 -10.63 12.88 5.95
N ASN A 131 -10.95 12.49 7.18
CA ASN A 131 -10.46 13.14 8.40
C ASN A 131 -9.97 12.09 9.39
N TYR A 132 -8.76 12.26 9.93
CA TYR A 132 -8.19 11.36 10.93
C TYR A 132 -8.92 11.51 12.27
N ASN A 133 -9.26 10.39 12.92
CA ASN A 133 -10.10 10.40 14.12
C ASN A 133 -9.32 10.71 15.41
N TYR A 134 -7.99 10.63 15.37
CA TYR A 134 -7.11 10.78 16.54
C TYR A 134 -6.11 11.93 16.37
N ASN A 135 -6.57 13.07 15.81
CA ASN A 135 -5.72 14.21 15.51
C ASN A 135 -5.03 14.79 16.77
N GLU A 136 -5.65 14.66 17.94
CA GLU A 136 -5.05 15.08 19.23
C GLU A 136 -3.78 14.32 19.62
N GLU A 137 -3.52 13.15 19.01
CA GLU A 137 -2.30 12.38 19.23
C GLU A 137 -1.13 12.89 18.38
N ASN A 138 -1.40 13.68 17.35
CA ASN A 138 -0.41 14.22 16.45
C ASN A 138 0.35 15.39 17.10
N LYS A 139 1.59 15.16 17.55
CA LYS A 139 2.39 16.15 18.27
C LYS A 139 3.59 16.68 17.48
N ARG A 140 4.06 15.94 16.49
CA ARG A 140 5.26 16.28 15.71
C ARG A 140 4.99 16.16 14.21
N THR A 141 5.32 17.20 13.47
CA THR A 141 5.10 17.28 12.02
C THR A 141 5.70 16.09 11.28
N PHE A 142 6.97 15.73 11.57
CA PHE A 142 7.62 14.62 10.86
C PHE A 142 6.97 13.27 11.15
N MET A 143 6.45 13.03 12.38
CA MET A 143 5.75 11.78 12.72
C MET A 143 4.40 11.72 12.00
N THR A 144 3.67 12.82 12.00
CA THR A 144 2.38 12.94 11.32
C THR A 144 2.54 12.78 9.80
N SER A 145 3.55 13.41 9.21
CA SER A 145 3.91 13.22 7.81
C SER A 145 4.29 11.77 7.48
N ASN A 146 5.03 11.10 8.35
CA ASN A 146 5.35 9.67 8.18
C ASN A 146 4.11 8.78 8.27
N ALA A 147 3.15 9.10 9.15
CA ALA A 147 1.87 8.38 9.21
C ALA A 147 1.09 8.49 7.89
N VAL A 148 1.01 9.69 7.30
CA VAL A 148 0.42 9.90 5.97
C VAL A 148 1.15 9.11 4.90
N GLY A 149 2.50 9.15 4.88
CA GLY A 149 3.30 8.36 3.94
C GLY A 149 3.09 6.85 4.09
N GLY A 150 3.02 6.37 5.32
CA GLY A 150 2.72 4.96 5.63
C GLY A 150 1.33 4.54 5.17
N PHE A 151 0.32 5.39 5.37
CA PHE A 151 -1.02 5.17 4.86
C PHE A 151 -1.05 5.01 3.34
N GLN A 152 -0.40 5.91 2.61
CA GLN A 152 -0.34 5.84 1.15
C GLN A 152 0.40 4.61 0.65
N GLN A 153 1.50 4.21 1.29
CA GLN A 153 2.22 2.98 0.93
C GLN A 153 1.37 1.73 1.11
N ARG A 154 0.63 1.62 2.21
CA ARG A 154 -0.29 0.48 2.45
C ARG A 154 -1.47 0.47 1.50
N SER A 155 -1.85 1.61 0.95
CA SER A 155 -2.92 1.73 -0.05
C SER A 155 -2.48 1.40 -1.49
N ASP A 156 -1.24 0.94 -1.72
CA ASP A 156 -0.68 0.73 -3.06
C ASP A 156 -1.49 -0.21 -3.95
N GLU A 157 -2.18 -1.18 -3.37
CA GLU A 157 -3.02 -2.15 -4.09
C GLU A 157 -4.11 -1.48 -4.93
N ILE A 158 -4.64 -0.34 -4.46
CA ILE A 158 -5.70 0.40 -5.16
C ILE A 158 -5.17 1.53 -6.05
N ARG A 159 -3.86 1.67 -6.21
CA ARG A 159 -3.23 2.78 -6.95
C ARG A 159 -3.84 3.03 -8.33
N LYS A 160 -4.20 1.99 -9.06
CA LYS A 160 -4.82 2.11 -10.41
C LYS A 160 -6.22 2.71 -10.38
N TRP A 161 -6.90 2.63 -9.24
CA TRP A 161 -8.31 3.00 -9.09
C TRP A 161 -8.53 4.09 -8.05
N GLY A 162 -7.45 4.68 -7.56
CA GLY A 162 -7.48 5.74 -6.57
C GLY A 162 -6.52 6.88 -6.89
N PHE A 163 -6.92 8.08 -6.55
CA PHE A 163 -6.10 9.28 -6.48
C PHE A 163 -6.51 10.04 -5.22
N GLY A 164 -5.56 10.63 -4.52
CA GLY A 164 -5.89 11.41 -3.33
C GLY A 164 -4.76 12.32 -2.92
N VAL A 165 -5.11 13.40 -2.27
CA VAL A 165 -4.16 14.29 -1.59
C VAL A 165 -4.50 14.26 -0.11
N MET A 166 -3.48 14.11 0.71
CA MET A 166 -3.57 14.12 2.15
C MET A 166 -2.64 15.19 2.70
N ASP A 167 -3.21 16.09 3.48
CA ASP A 167 -2.55 17.25 4.04
C ASP A 167 -2.40 17.14 5.55
N VAL A 168 -1.26 17.61 6.06
CA VAL A 168 -1.01 17.80 7.47
C VAL A 168 -1.19 19.28 7.77
N LEU A 169 -2.26 19.61 8.47
CA LEU A 169 -2.69 20.98 8.75
C LEU A 169 -2.40 21.39 10.20
N GLY A 170 -2.11 22.66 10.42
CA GLY A 170 -1.89 23.22 11.76
C GLY A 170 -0.42 23.37 12.12
N THR A 171 -0.09 23.40 13.39
CA THR A 171 1.28 23.56 13.89
C THR A 171 1.53 22.64 15.09
N GLU A 172 2.80 22.40 15.41
CA GLU A 172 3.17 21.61 16.62
C GLU A 172 2.76 22.28 17.93
N GLU A 173 2.51 23.59 17.91
CA GLU A 173 2.03 24.35 19.07
C GLU A 173 0.53 24.22 19.31
N THR A 174 -0.21 23.83 18.27
CA THR A 174 -1.65 23.63 18.33
C THR A 174 -2.00 22.15 18.20
N VAL A 175 -2.68 21.78 17.13
CA VAL A 175 -3.00 20.39 16.77
C VAL A 175 -2.62 20.19 15.32
N LEU A 176 -1.95 19.09 15.03
CA LEU A 176 -1.70 18.65 13.66
C LEU A 176 -2.85 17.75 13.21
N GLU A 177 -3.57 18.19 12.19
CA GLU A 177 -4.70 17.46 11.63
C GLU A 177 -4.32 16.78 10.31
N ILE A 178 -4.72 15.52 10.14
CA ILE A 178 -4.59 14.84 8.85
C ILE A 178 -5.95 14.84 8.20
N LYS A 179 -6.04 15.49 7.05
CA LYS A 179 -7.23 15.56 6.23
C LYS A 179 -6.89 15.30 4.77
N GLY A 180 -7.87 14.98 3.96
CA GLY A 180 -7.62 14.77 2.54
C GLY A 180 -8.89 14.55 1.74
N ILE A 181 -8.74 14.59 0.42
CA ILE A 181 -9.82 14.22 -0.50
C ILE A 181 -9.31 13.15 -1.45
N TRP A 182 -10.10 12.09 -1.58
CA TRP A 182 -9.83 10.92 -2.39
C TRP A 182 -10.86 10.76 -3.50
N LEU A 183 -10.37 10.44 -4.69
CA LEU A 183 -11.15 9.95 -5.81
C LEU A 183 -10.97 8.43 -5.89
N LEU A 184 -12.06 7.69 -5.77
CA LEU A 184 -12.07 6.23 -5.79
C LEU A 184 -13.01 5.70 -6.86
N ARG A 185 -12.66 4.57 -7.46
CA ARG A 185 -13.51 3.85 -8.41
C ARG A 185 -14.72 3.25 -7.70
N GLY A 186 -15.92 3.46 -8.27
CA GLY A 186 -17.19 2.98 -7.70
C GLY A 186 -17.73 3.90 -6.62
N ASP A 187 -18.61 3.38 -5.79
CA ASP A 187 -19.39 4.15 -4.81
C ASP A 187 -19.11 3.76 -3.36
N THR A 188 -17.91 3.29 -3.06
CA THR A 188 -17.58 2.84 -1.71
C THR A 188 -16.09 2.99 -1.38
N VAL A 189 -15.80 3.31 -0.14
CA VAL A 189 -14.44 3.28 0.42
C VAL A 189 -14.04 1.88 0.91
N GLN A 190 -14.96 0.89 0.87
CA GLN A 190 -14.71 -0.43 1.45
C GLN A 190 -13.48 -1.10 0.83
N HIS A 191 -13.30 -1.00 -0.47
CA HIS A 191 -12.13 -1.59 -1.14
C HIS A 191 -10.79 -0.96 -0.72
N LEU A 192 -10.79 0.33 -0.36
CA LEU A 192 -9.63 0.96 0.26
C LEU A 192 -9.41 0.42 1.68
N LYS A 193 -10.48 0.26 2.46
CA LYS A 193 -10.41 -0.31 3.82
C LYS A 193 -9.97 -1.77 3.82
N ASP A 194 -10.37 -2.53 2.82
CA ASP A 194 -9.94 -3.93 2.65
C ASP A 194 -8.46 -4.04 2.26
N ALA A 195 -7.94 -3.06 1.51
CA ALA A 195 -6.54 -2.99 1.11
C ALA A 195 -5.63 -2.41 2.22
N ASN A 196 -6.18 -1.52 3.05
CA ASN A 196 -5.44 -0.80 4.08
C ASN A 196 -6.29 -0.66 5.35
N ASP A 197 -5.96 -1.44 6.38
CA ASP A 197 -6.67 -1.43 7.66
C ASP A 197 -6.65 -0.06 8.36
N ASP A 198 -5.62 0.75 8.13
CA ASP A 198 -5.52 2.10 8.71
C ASP A 198 -6.65 3.03 8.21
N ALA A 199 -7.29 2.71 7.09
CA ALA A 199 -8.43 3.48 6.59
C ALA A 199 -9.64 3.48 7.55
N ASN A 200 -9.66 2.54 8.51
CA ASN A 200 -10.68 2.51 9.58
C ASN A 200 -10.42 3.55 10.69
N TRP A 201 -9.22 4.12 10.75
CA TRP A 201 -8.89 5.20 11.70
C TRP A 201 -9.32 6.58 11.21
N TYR A 202 -9.99 6.63 10.05
CA TYR A 202 -10.46 7.85 9.43
C TYR A 202 -11.98 7.84 9.29
N THR A 203 -12.57 9.01 9.47
CA THR A 203 -13.97 9.28 9.08
C THR A 203 -13.98 9.66 7.61
N TRP A 204 -14.85 9.01 6.86
CA TRP A 204 -15.03 9.21 5.42
C TRP A 204 -16.40 9.80 5.13
N THR A 205 -16.44 10.94 4.47
CA THR A 205 -17.67 11.61 4.05
C THR A 205 -17.73 11.67 2.53
N LYS A 206 -18.79 11.14 1.93
CA LYS A 206 -19.00 11.20 0.49
C LYS A 206 -19.31 12.62 0.06
N LEU A 207 -18.53 13.16 -0.87
CA LEU A 207 -18.72 14.51 -1.44
C LEU A 207 -19.47 14.46 -2.77
N ALA A 208 -19.17 13.50 -3.63
CA ALA A 208 -19.80 13.28 -4.92
C ALA A 208 -19.67 11.83 -5.36
N GLY A 209 -20.48 11.40 -6.33
CA GLY A 209 -20.47 10.06 -6.89
C GLY A 209 -21.86 9.60 -7.27
N PRO A 210 -22.06 8.30 -7.55
CA PRO A 210 -23.37 7.78 -7.93
C PRO A 210 -24.49 8.26 -7.00
N GLY A 211 -25.51 8.88 -7.59
CA GLY A 211 -26.63 9.45 -6.85
C GLY A 211 -26.37 10.77 -6.13
N LEU A 212 -25.16 11.33 -6.19
CA LEU A 212 -24.80 12.62 -5.58
C LEU A 212 -23.92 13.42 -6.53
N ALA A 213 -24.50 14.38 -7.22
CA ALA A 213 -23.76 15.27 -8.12
C ALA A 213 -22.89 16.27 -7.33
N PRO A 214 -21.69 16.61 -7.81
CA PRO A 214 -20.83 17.61 -7.18
C PRO A 214 -21.46 19.00 -7.29
N THR A 215 -21.65 19.68 -6.16
CA THR A 215 -22.02 21.10 -6.11
C THR A 215 -20.81 21.98 -6.36
N ASP A 216 -21.02 23.28 -6.57
CA ASP A 216 -19.90 24.19 -6.77
C ASP A 216 -19.05 24.36 -5.50
N GLU A 217 -19.67 24.25 -4.30
CA GLU A 217 -18.95 24.21 -3.04
C GLU A 217 -18.03 22.97 -2.96
N VAL A 218 -18.52 21.79 -3.38
CA VAL A 218 -17.73 20.57 -3.43
C VAL A 218 -16.57 20.71 -4.43
N LYS A 219 -16.82 21.32 -5.59
CA LYS A 219 -15.76 21.55 -6.58
C LYS A 219 -14.67 22.46 -6.04
N GLN A 220 -15.06 23.52 -5.33
CA GLN A 220 -14.12 24.41 -4.68
C GLN A 220 -13.34 23.69 -3.58
N GLN A 221 -14.01 22.92 -2.72
CA GLN A 221 -13.37 22.14 -1.68
C GLN A 221 -12.35 21.15 -2.24
N VAL A 222 -12.70 20.44 -3.32
CA VAL A 222 -11.76 19.52 -3.99
C VAL A 222 -10.55 20.26 -4.54
N LYS A 223 -10.76 21.44 -5.13
CA LYS A 223 -9.67 22.29 -5.62
C LYS A 223 -8.76 22.73 -4.48
N ASP A 224 -9.34 23.19 -3.37
CA ASP A 224 -8.58 23.65 -2.21
C ASP A 224 -7.70 22.52 -1.65
N PHE A 225 -8.23 21.32 -1.48
CA PHE A 225 -7.47 20.17 -0.97
C PHE A 225 -6.41 19.66 -1.95
N TRP A 226 -6.66 19.70 -3.26
CA TRP A 226 -5.73 19.15 -4.23
C TRP A 226 -4.68 20.12 -4.73
N CYS A 227 -4.90 21.41 -4.52
CA CYS A 227 -4.11 22.45 -5.18
C CYS A 227 -3.52 23.52 -4.23
N SER A 228 -3.93 23.54 -2.95
CA SER A 228 -3.35 24.50 -1.99
C SER A 228 -1.95 24.06 -1.56
N GLU A 229 -1.05 25.04 -1.40
CA GLU A 229 0.34 24.81 -1.03
C GLU A 229 0.69 25.42 0.34
N GLU A 230 0.03 26.50 0.74
CA GLU A 230 0.38 27.26 1.94
C GLU A 230 -0.63 27.10 3.07
N THR A 231 -1.91 27.28 2.75
CA THR A 231 -2.99 27.26 3.75
C THR A 231 -4.22 26.53 3.25
N LEU A 232 -4.87 25.80 4.14
CA LEU A 232 -6.10 25.08 3.88
C LEU A 232 -7.01 25.16 5.11
N GLU A 233 -8.30 25.47 4.92
CA GLU A 233 -9.26 25.69 6.01
C GLU A 233 -8.77 26.71 7.07
N GLY A 234 -8.03 27.75 6.64
CA GLY A 234 -7.45 28.76 7.54
C GLY A 234 -6.29 28.30 8.39
N LYS A 235 -5.73 27.11 8.13
CA LYS A 235 -4.58 26.53 8.81
C LYS A 235 -3.39 26.38 7.87
N PRO A 236 -2.14 26.54 8.34
CA PRO A 236 -0.97 26.30 7.51
C PRO A 236 -0.85 24.83 7.17
N ILE A 237 -0.46 24.55 5.93
CA ILE A 237 -0.12 23.21 5.46
C ILE A 237 1.34 22.92 5.84
N GLN A 238 1.59 21.90 6.64
CA GLN A 238 2.94 21.50 7.05
C GLN A 238 3.55 20.48 6.08
N ASP A 239 2.71 19.63 5.50
CA ASP A 239 3.11 18.65 4.50
C ASP A 239 1.89 18.24 3.68
N SER A 240 2.11 17.93 2.42
CA SER A 240 1.09 17.44 1.51
C SER A 240 1.62 16.25 0.72
N LYS A 241 0.87 15.16 0.70
CA LYS A 241 1.26 13.95 -0.03
C LYS A 241 0.20 13.53 -1.01
N VAL A 242 0.64 13.33 -2.24
CA VAL A 242 -0.22 12.92 -3.35
C VAL A 242 -0.11 11.43 -3.59
N PHE A 243 -1.23 10.73 -3.51
CA PHE A 243 -1.36 9.33 -3.92
C PHE A 243 -1.71 9.26 -5.41
N LYS A 244 -0.74 8.86 -6.21
CA LYS A 244 -0.87 8.79 -7.68
C LYS A 244 -0.09 7.65 -8.33
#